data_efc0aec3d15bdba27bec94ea7e2a638a
#
_entry.id   efc0aec3d15bdba27bec94ea7e2a638a
#
_cell.length_a   1.000
_cell.length_b   1.000
_cell.length_c   1.000
_cell.angle_alpha   90.00
_cell.angle_beta   90.00
_cell.angle_gamma   90.00
#
_symmetry.space_group_name_H-M   'P 1'
#
loop_
_entity.id
_entity.type
_entity.pdbx_description
1 polymer ?
#
loop_
_entity_poly.entity_id
_entity_poly.type
_entity_poly.pdbx_seq_one_letter_code
_entity_poly.pdbx_strand_id
1 'polypeptide(L)'
;MEQKFSKKGWPNRARTNYRPIATLSPFSKVLERLVYNQLYSFIDKHQILYKYQFGFRKGYSTEQAILEITDNLKLATDKGQITCGLFLDLSKAFDKVNHKILLSKLYLYGIRGTPHNWFESYLHNRRQYVKIDSTKSSYENITCGIPQGSTLGPLLFLLYVNDLPNCVDKLSVRSFADDTNLFYSSDNLKQLESVMNQELKQIYNYCALNKLSINTAKTNIMLVSSSRCHPKTNITGIEQKDYIKYLGVYIDKHLNWQPQIQHVNNKLAKNLGILSKLRYYIDLNILKQIYYALIYPYLSYGILAWGCASKTRLDCLRIKHNKCLRTIFFVHPRESAAPYFKLLTILKLDNIYKLKICCFIHRMRNETDSIPDIFLDVLTPASRIHNHNTRFVSNLNYFRPRVSTSFKFSAPKIWETVPPRVKCLPYHKFKKEWKSCLLTNQI
;
A
#
# COMPACT_ATOMS: atom_id res chain seq x y z
N MET A 1 -13.66 5.01 -29.11
CA MET A 1 -12.75 4.45 -28.08
C MET A 1 -12.81 2.94 -28.15
N GLU A 2 -11.67 2.29 -28.29
CA GLU A 2 -11.58 0.81 -28.34
C GLU A 2 -11.40 0.27 -26.92
N GLN A 3 -12.27 -0.63 -26.48
CA GLN A 3 -12.09 -1.35 -25.20
C GLN A 3 -11.62 -2.78 -25.46
N LYS A 4 -10.48 -3.14 -24.91
CA LYS A 4 -9.96 -4.51 -24.90
C LYS A 4 -10.21 -5.15 -23.55
N PHE A 5 -10.68 -6.38 -23.54
CA PHE A 5 -10.85 -7.14 -22.30
C PHE A 5 -9.56 -7.90 -21.97
N SER A 6 -9.02 -7.72 -20.77
CA SER A 6 -7.92 -8.55 -20.29
C SER A 6 -8.47 -9.77 -19.54
N LYS A 7 -8.00 -10.97 -19.89
CA LYS A 7 -8.29 -12.21 -19.16
C LYS A 7 -7.55 -12.19 -17.82
N LYS A 8 -8.25 -12.12 -16.72
CA LYS A 8 -7.70 -12.42 -15.40
C LYS A 8 -8.17 -13.81 -14.99
N GLY A 9 -7.28 -14.82 -15.16
CA GLY A 9 -7.40 -16.16 -14.53
C GLY A 9 -8.61 -16.99 -14.98
N TRP A 10 -8.38 -18.23 -15.35
CA TRP A 10 -9.33 -19.28 -15.70
C TRP A 10 -10.16 -19.75 -14.51
N PRO A 11 -11.38 -20.30 -14.63
CA PRO A 11 -12.18 -20.65 -15.82
C PRO A 11 -13.66 -20.15 -15.81
N ASN A 12 -14.01 -18.97 -15.28
CA ASN A 12 -15.39 -18.49 -15.32
C ASN A 12 -15.61 -17.46 -16.45
N ARG A 13 -16.28 -17.89 -17.52
CA ARG A 13 -16.63 -17.08 -18.71
C ARG A 13 -17.71 -16.02 -18.46
N ALA A 14 -18.07 -15.72 -17.21
CA ALA A 14 -19.05 -14.68 -16.90
C ALA A 14 -18.52 -13.29 -17.30
N ARG A 15 -19.32 -12.48 -18.00
CA ARG A 15 -19.00 -11.11 -18.46
C ARG A 15 -18.53 -10.21 -17.30
N THR A 16 -18.98 -10.47 -16.09
CA THR A 16 -18.62 -9.76 -14.86
C THR A 16 -17.14 -9.89 -14.45
N ASN A 17 -16.43 -10.91 -14.95
CA ASN A 17 -15.03 -11.18 -14.61
C ASN A 17 -14.03 -10.45 -15.51
N TYR A 18 -14.50 -9.71 -16.51
CA TYR A 18 -13.64 -8.95 -17.40
C TYR A 18 -13.59 -7.49 -16.97
N ARG A 19 -12.37 -6.91 -16.97
CA ARG A 19 -12.18 -5.47 -16.83
C ARG A 19 -11.91 -4.90 -18.21
N PRO A 20 -12.74 -3.93 -18.70
CA PRO A 20 -12.47 -3.28 -19.97
C PRO A 20 -11.25 -2.38 -19.85
N ILE A 21 -10.37 -2.41 -20.84
CA ILE A 21 -9.23 -1.49 -20.94
C ILE A 21 -9.47 -0.62 -22.15
N ALA A 22 -9.54 0.69 -21.93
CA ALA A 22 -9.72 1.66 -22.99
C ALA A 22 -8.41 1.90 -23.74
N THR A 23 -8.41 1.69 -25.05
CA THR A 23 -7.30 2.04 -25.93
C THR A 23 -7.52 3.45 -26.48
N LEU A 24 -6.75 4.41 -25.97
CA LEU A 24 -6.75 5.79 -26.43
C LEU A 24 -5.66 6.02 -27.48
N SER A 25 -5.91 6.96 -28.39
CA SER A 25 -4.89 7.36 -29.36
C SER A 25 -3.67 7.98 -28.66
N PRO A 26 -2.47 7.89 -29.24
CA PRO A 26 -1.27 8.55 -28.70
C PRO A 26 -1.47 10.07 -28.52
N PHE A 27 -2.13 10.75 -29.49
CA PHE A 27 -2.43 12.17 -29.39
C PHE A 27 -3.33 12.51 -28.20
N SER A 28 -4.38 11.71 -27.96
CA SER A 28 -5.22 11.87 -26.76
C SER A 28 -4.42 11.73 -25.47
N LYS A 29 -3.48 10.79 -25.40
CA LYS A 29 -2.61 10.61 -24.23
C LYS A 29 -1.68 11.79 -23.98
N VAL A 30 -1.14 12.40 -25.06
CA VAL A 30 -0.31 13.62 -24.95
C VAL A 30 -1.13 14.77 -24.39
N LEU A 31 -2.33 15.02 -24.96
CA LEU A 31 -3.23 16.07 -24.50
C LEU A 31 -3.64 15.84 -23.03
N GLU A 32 -4.05 14.62 -22.68
CA GLU A 32 -4.37 14.28 -21.31
C GLU A 32 -3.19 14.51 -20.36
N ARG A 33 -1.95 14.28 -20.82
CA ARG A 33 -0.75 14.51 -20.00
C ARG A 33 -0.51 15.99 -19.72
N LEU A 34 -0.72 16.85 -20.71
CA LEU A 34 -0.62 18.29 -20.54
C LEU A 34 -1.63 18.80 -19.52
N VAL A 35 -2.89 18.40 -19.66
CA VAL A 35 -3.96 18.77 -18.73
C VAL A 35 -3.72 18.17 -17.34
N TYR A 36 -3.25 16.91 -17.27
CA TYR A 36 -2.89 16.27 -16.01
C TYR A 36 -1.84 17.09 -15.23
N ASN A 37 -0.79 17.53 -15.90
CA ASN A 37 0.28 18.28 -15.25
C ASN A 37 -0.24 19.60 -14.66
N GLN A 38 -1.08 20.33 -15.40
CA GLN A 38 -1.69 21.58 -14.94
C GLN A 38 -2.66 21.35 -13.77
N LEU A 39 -3.56 20.36 -13.93
CA LEU A 39 -4.52 19.99 -12.89
C LEU A 39 -3.83 19.53 -11.62
N TYR A 40 -2.83 18.65 -11.73
CA TYR A 40 -2.08 18.13 -10.59
C TYR A 40 -1.33 19.24 -9.85
N SER A 41 -0.69 20.17 -10.59
CA SER A 41 -0.01 21.33 -9.99
C SER A 41 -0.99 22.23 -9.21
N PHE A 42 -2.20 22.45 -9.75
CA PHE A 42 -3.24 23.22 -9.04
C PHE A 42 -3.71 22.51 -7.77
N ILE A 43 -4.00 21.20 -7.86
CA ILE A 43 -4.46 20.36 -6.75
C ILE A 43 -3.42 20.32 -5.62
N ASP A 44 -2.16 20.15 -6.00
CA ASP A 44 -1.04 20.05 -5.05
C ASP A 44 -0.78 21.41 -4.36
N LYS A 45 -0.74 22.50 -5.14
CA LYS A 45 -0.59 23.86 -4.62
C LYS A 45 -1.65 24.23 -3.58
N HIS A 46 -2.89 23.81 -3.80
CA HIS A 46 -4.03 24.13 -2.93
C HIS A 46 -4.35 23.03 -1.91
N GLN A 47 -3.52 21.96 -1.84
CA GLN A 47 -3.67 20.85 -0.89
C GLN A 47 -5.08 20.23 -0.91
N ILE A 48 -5.68 20.09 -2.11
CA ILE A 48 -7.09 19.69 -2.29
C ILE A 48 -7.30 18.21 -1.91
N LEU A 49 -6.33 17.32 -2.23
CA LEU A 49 -6.49 15.90 -1.96
C LEU A 49 -6.41 15.57 -0.47
N TYR A 50 -7.29 14.68 -0.05
CA TYR A 50 -7.28 14.17 1.31
C TYR A 50 -5.92 13.59 1.70
N LYS A 51 -5.40 14.00 2.86
CA LYS A 51 -4.03 13.67 3.29
C LYS A 51 -3.73 12.17 3.40
N TYR A 52 -4.74 11.34 3.70
CA TYR A 52 -4.61 9.89 3.81
C TYR A 52 -5.11 9.14 2.55
N GLN A 53 -5.18 9.82 1.40
CA GLN A 53 -5.29 9.17 0.10
C GLN A 53 -3.89 8.83 -0.43
N PHE A 54 -3.59 7.54 -0.54
CA PHE A 54 -2.27 7.06 -0.97
C PHE A 54 -2.21 6.64 -2.44
N GLY A 55 -3.36 6.44 -3.08
CA GLY A 55 -3.42 6.01 -4.48
C GLY A 55 -3.13 7.14 -5.47
N PHE A 56 -2.42 6.84 -6.55
CA PHE A 56 -2.18 7.75 -7.69
C PHE A 56 -1.59 9.13 -7.34
N ARG A 57 -0.89 9.25 -6.24
CA ARG A 57 -0.20 10.48 -5.84
C ARG A 57 1.32 10.32 -5.95
N LYS A 58 2.00 11.41 -6.35
CA LYS A 58 3.46 11.47 -6.39
C LYS A 58 4.01 11.39 -4.96
N GLY A 59 5.06 10.59 -4.76
CA GLY A 59 5.65 10.40 -3.41
C GLY A 59 4.92 9.38 -2.53
N TYR A 60 3.74 8.91 -2.90
CA TYR A 60 2.95 7.94 -2.16
C TYR A 60 3.09 6.52 -2.72
N SER A 61 2.97 5.51 -1.87
CA SER A 61 3.10 4.10 -2.27
C SER A 61 2.20 3.16 -1.47
N THR A 62 2.00 1.94 -2.00
CA THR A 62 1.29 0.88 -1.30
C THR A 62 1.98 0.47 0.01
N GLU A 63 3.32 0.45 0.05
CA GLU A 63 4.09 0.12 1.26
C GLU A 63 3.85 1.16 2.37
N GLN A 64 3.72 2.44 2.01
CA GLN A 64 3.40 3.52 2.96
C GLN A 64 1.98 3.40 3.50
N ALA A 65 0.99 3.11 2.65
CA ALA A 65 -0.39 2.90 3.06
C ALA A 65 -0.51 1.72 4.05
N ILE A 66 0.17 0.60 3.75
CA ILE A 66 0.21 -0.57 4.63
C ILE A 66 0.88 -0.22 5.96
N LEU A 67 2.01 0.49 5.91
CA LEU A 67 2.77 0.88 7.10
C LEU A 67 1.93 1.78 8.02
N GLU A 68 1.27 2.80 7.47
CA GLU A 68 0.45 3.75 8.23
C GLU A 68 -0.68 3.05 8.96
N ILE A 69 -1.44 2.20 8.26
CA ILE A 69 -2.55 1.43 8.86
C ILE A 69 -2.02 0.51 9.96
N THR A 70 -0.99 -0.29 9.67
CA THR A 70 -0.50 -1.29 10.61
C THR A 70 0.17 -0.69 11.84
N ASP A 71 0.84 0.45 11.68
CA ASP A 71 1.45 1.16 12.80
C ASP A 71 0.38 1.76 13.73
N ASN A 72 -0.68 2.37 13.19
CA ASN A 72 -1.80 2.86 13.99
C ASN A 72 -2.58 1.75 14.70
N LEU A 73 -2.85 0.63 14.02
CA LEU A 73 -3.44 -0.55 14.65
C LEU A 73 -2.59 -1.06 15.82
N LYS A 74 -1.27 -1.08 15.64
CA LYS A 74 -0.33 -1.50 16.68
C LYS A 74 -0.33 -0.55 17.86
N LEU A 75 -0.30 0.77 17.62
CA LEU A 75 -0.36 1.77 18.66
C LEU A 75 -1.66 1.71 19.48
N ALA A 76 -2.81 1.49 18.82
CA ALA A 76 -4.08 1.30 19.51
C ALA A 76 -4.06 0.02 20.38
N THR A 77 -3.52 -1.08 19.86
CA THR A 77 -3.36 -2.34 20.59
C THR A 77 -2.43 -2.17 21.80
N ASP A 78 -1.34 -1.42 21.67
CA ASP A 78 -0.39 -1.13 22.77
C ASP A 78 -1.04 -0.27 23.87
N LYS A 79 -2.09 0.51 23.54
CA LYS A 79 -2.94 1.25 24.50
C LYS A 79 -4.03 0.37 25.14
N GLY A 80 -4.14 -0.90 24.76
CA GLY A 80 -5.19 -1.81 25.23
C GLY A 80 -6.53 -1.67 24.51
N GLN A 81 -6.62 -0.85 23.46
CA GLN A 81 -7.86 -0.59 22.73
C GLN A 81 -8.20 -1.72 21.76
N ILE A 82 -9.50 -1.88 21.50
CA ILE A 82 -10.04 -2.70 20.41
C ILE A 82 -10.23 -1.78 19.22
N THR A 83 -9.68 -2.15 18.07
CA THR A 83 -9.89 -1.40 16.82
C THR A 83 -10.74 -2.22 15.86
N CYS A 84 -11.83 -1.65 15.39
CA CYS A 84 -12.56 -2.18 14.24
C CYS A 84 -12.02 -1.57 12.97
N GLY A 85 -11.56 -2.40 12.04
CA GLY A 85 -11.23 -2.01 10.68
C GLY A 85 -12.31 -2.50 9.72
N LEU A 86 -12.94 -1.56 9.00
CA LEU A 86 -13.87 -1.83 7.91
C LEU A 86 -13.15 -1.63 6.59
N PHE A 87 -13.09 -2.68 5.77
CA PHE A 87 -12.44 -2.70 4.46
C PHE A 87 -13.50 -2.70 3.36
N LEU A 88 -13.73 -1.54 2.76
CA LEU A 88 -14.74 -1.34 1.73
C LEU A 88 -14.22 -1.70 0.34
N ASP A 89 -15.00 -2.44 -0.42
CA ASP A 89 -14.79 -2.69 -1.86
C ASP A 89 -15.90 -1.96 -2.65
N LEU A 90 -15.53 -1.02 -3.50
CA LEU A 90 -16.47 -0.33 -4.38
C LEU A 90 -16.65 -1.11 -5.69
N SER A 91 -17.88 -1.43 -6.02
CA SER A 91 -18.20 -2.18 -7.26
C SER A 91 -17.99 -1.34 -8.50
N LYS A 92 -16.99 -1.68 -9.34
CA LYS A 92 -16.71 -0.99 -10.61
C LYS A 92 -16.60 0.53 -10.44
N ALA A 93 -15.85 0.98 -9.45
CA ALA A 93 -15.78 2.37 -9.02
C ALA A 93 -15.50 3.35 -10.17
N PHE A 94 -14.52 3.04 -11.03
CA PHE A 94 -14.18 3.87 -12.19
C PHE A 94 -15.29 3.92 -13.24
N ASP A 95 -16.03 2.85 -13.43
CA ASP A 95 -17.09 2.74 -14.43
C ASP A 95 -18.39 3.45 -14.01
N LYS A 96 -18.52 3.75 -12.70
CA LYS A 96 -19.73 4.36 -12.10
C LYS A 96 -19.60 5.85 -11.82
N VAL A 97 -18.48 6.47 -12.12
CA VAL A 97 -18.31 7.92 -11.91
C VAL A 97 -19.36 8.68 -12.72
N ASN A 98 -20.24 9.38 -12.03
CA ASN A 98 -21.26 10.21 -12.69
C ASN A 98 -20.63 11.52 -13.15
N HIS A 99 -20.74 11.83 -14.44
CA HIS A 99 -20.09 13.00 -15.06
C HIS A 99 -20.61 14.32 -14.48
N LYS A 100 -21.93 14.45 -14.23
CA LYS A 100 -22.52 15.69 -13.66
C LYS A 100 -22.01 15.93 -12.23
N ILE A 101 -21.97 14.88 -11.41
CA ILE A 101 -21.46 14.98 -10.04
C ILE A 101 -19.97 15.34 -10.07
N LEU A 102 -19.17 14.68 -10.94
CA LEU A 102 -17.75 15.00 -11.08
C LEU A 102 -17.53 16.47 -11.45
N LEU A 103 -18.24 16.97 -12.47
CA LEU A 103 -18.14 18.37 -12.89
C LEU A 103 -18.52 19.35 -11.78
N SER A 104 -19.60 19.06 -11.02
CA SER A 104 -19.98 19.88 -9.85
C SER A 104 -18.88 19.87 -8.78
N LYS A 105 -18.25 18.72 -8.49
CA LYS A 105 -17.12 18.64 -7.54
C LYS A 105 -15.90 19.40 -8.04
N LEU A 106 -15.56 19.30 -9.32
CA LEU A 106 -14.45 20.06 -9.93
C LEU A 106 -14.68 21.57 -9.76
N TYR A 107 -15.91 22.03 -10.00
CA TYR A 107 -16.28 23.45 -9.78
C TYR A 107 -16.11 23.89 -8.33
N LEU A 108 -16.53 23.04 -7.37
CA LEU A 108 -16.37 23.31 -5.93
C LEU A 108 -14.90 23.32 -5.49
N TYR A 109 -14.04 22.50 -6.10
CA TYR A 109 -12.59 22.51 -5.87
C TYR A 109 -11.89 23.72 -6.52
N GLY A 110 -12.63 24.63 -7.17
CA GLY A 110 -12.08 25.85 -7.76
C GLY A 110 -11.68 25.73 -9.22
N ILE A 111 -11.96 24.61 -9.89
CA ILE A 111 -11.72 24.42 -11.31
C ILE A 111 -12.90 25.02 -12.06
N ARG A 112 -12.78 26.27 -12.49
CA ARG A 112 -13.87 27.11 -13.05
C ARG A 112 -13.50 27.68 -14.42
N GLY A 113 -14.47 28.24 -15.14
CA GLY A 113 -14.27 28.89 -16.45
C GLY A 113 -13.76 27.93 -17.51
N THR A 114 -12.79 28.35 -18.30
CA THR A 114 -12.22 27.57 -19.43
C THR A 114 -11.78 26.15 -19.03
N PRO A 115 -11.05 25.93 -17.91
CA PRO A 115 -10.72 24.58 -17.48
C PRO A 115 -11.95 23.71 -17.21
N HIS A 116 -12.98 24.26 -16.60
CA HIS A 116 -14.22 23.52 -16.31
C HIS A 116 -14.93 23.12 -17.60
N ASN A 117 -15.07 24.04 -18.56
CA ASN A 117 -15.67 23.80 -19.86
C ASN A 117 -14.88 22.75 -20.67
N TRP A 118 -13.55 22.74 -20.50
CA TRP A 118 -12.72 21.69 -21.10
C TRP A 118 -13.06 20.30 -20.53
N PHE A 119 -13.20 20.15 -19.21
CA PHE A 119 -13.60 18.88 -18.60
C PHE A 119 -15.02 18.46 -19.00
N GLU A 120 -15.94 19.41 -19.15
CA GLU A 120 -17.27 19.14 -19.67
C GLU A 120 -17.19 18.57 -21.08
N SER A 121 -16.46 19.22 -22.00
CA SER A 121 -16.22 18.73 -23.35
C SER A 121 -15.50 17.38 -23.36
N TYR A 122 -14.52 17.17 -22.48
CA TYR A 122 -13.78 15.91 -22.36
C TYR A 122 -14.68 14.73 -21.97
N LEU A 123 -15.69 14.95 -21.16
CA LEU A 123 -16.60 13.91 -20.66
C LEU A 123 -17.83 13.72 -21.56
N HIS A 124 -18.26 14.75 -22.29
CA HIS A 124 -19.47 14.73 -23.15
C HIS A 124 -19.24 14.04 -24.49
N ASN A 125 -20.33 13.52 -25.06
CA ASN A 125 -20.39 12.96 -26.41
C ASN A 125 -19.34 11.88 -26.73
N ARG A 126 -18.87 11.17 -25.71
CA ARG A 126 -17.93 10.06 -25.92
C ARG A 126 -18.69 8.82 -26.34
N ARG A 127 -18.12 8.12 -27.31
CA ARG A 127 -18.62 6.83 -27.79
C ARG A 127 -17.55 5.76 -27.61
N GLN A 128 -17.98 4.54 -27.34
CA GLN A 128 -17.11 3.39 -27.20
C GLN A 128 -17.65 2.21 -27.99
N TYR A 129 -16.78 1.33 -28.39
CA TYR A 129 -17.12 -0.01 -28.89
C TYR A 129 -16.18 -1.03 -28.23
N VAL A 130 -16.64 -2.27 -28.17
CA VAL A 130 -15.85 -3.39 -27.66
C VAL A 130 -15.27 -4.15 -28.85
N LYS A 131 -13.96 -4.46 -28.78
CA LYS A 131 -13.30 -5.31 -29.76
C LYS A 131 -12.74 -6.54 -29.06
N ILE A 132 -13.12 -7.71 -29.56
CA ILE A 132 -12.59 -9.01 -29.15
C ILE A 132 -12.08 -9.71 -30.40
N ASP A 133 -10.78 -9.91 -30.48
CA ASP A 133 -10.09 -10.43 -31.66
C ASP A 133 -10.42 -9.60 -32.92
N SER A 134 -11.08 -10.19 -33.91
CA SER A 134 -11.54 -9.52 -35.15
C SER A 134 -12.94 -8.90 -35.07
N THR A 135 -13.73 -9.24 -34.04
CA THR A 135 -15.14 -8.82 -33.92
C THR A 135 -15.27 -7.50 -33.16
N LYS A 136 -16.07 -6.57 -33.69
CA LYS A 136 -16.39 -5.27 -33.10
C LYS A 136 -17.88 -5.19 -32.77
N SER A 137 -18.22 -4.59 -31.64
CA SER A 137 -19.61 -4.23 -31.31
C SER A 137 -20.05 -2.96 -32.03
N SER A 138 -21.36 -2.64 -31.97
CA SER A 138 -21.88 -1.31 -32.23
C SER A 138 -21.23 -0.24 -31.35
N TYR A 139 -21.32 1.04 -31.77
CA TYR A 139 -20.93 2.17 -30.93
C TYR A 139 -22.02 2.46 -29.91
N GLU A 140 -21.60 2.63 -28.64
CA GLU A 140 -22.47 3.03 -27.56
C GLU A 140 -21.99 4.36 -26.94
N ASN A 141 -22.93 5.21 -26.54
CA ASN A 141 -22.60 6.46 -25.86
C ASN A 141 -22.18 6.19 -24.40
N ILE A 142 -21.14 6.89 -23.96
CA ILE A 142 -20.68 6.84 -22.57
C ILE A 142 -21.43 7.91 -21.76
N THR A 143 -22.31 7.48 -20.85
CA THR A 143 -23.09 8.37 -19.99
C THR A 143 -22.51 8.48 -18.58
N CYS A 144 -21.64 7.54 -18.20
CA CYS A 144 -20.94 7.51 -16.89
C CYS A 144 -19.59 6.78 -17.03
N GLY A 145 -18.77 6.92 -16.00
CA GLY A 145 -17.47 6.26 -15.93
C GLY A 145 -16.34 7.07 -16.53
N ILE A 146 -15.14 6.72 -16.11
CA ILE A 146 -13.89 7.28 -16.58
C ILE A 146 -13.09 6.18 -17.27
N PRO A 147 -12.47 6.45 -18.45
CA PRO A 147 -11.78 5.43 -19.21
C PRO A 147 -10.66 4.76 -18.41
N GLN A 148 -10.73 3.45 -18.21
CA GLN A 148 -9.66 2.68 -17.61
C GLN A 148 -8.50 2.57 -18.61
N GLY A 149 -7.40 3.28 -18.34
CA GLY A 149 -6.23 3.40 -19.22
C GLY A 149 -5.98 4.83 -19.74
N SER A 150 -6.81 5.82 -19.34
CA SER A 150 -6.52 7.24 -19.54
C SER A 150 -5.49 7.75 -18.52
N THR A 151 -4.79 8.81 -18.88
CA THR A 151 -3.84 9.48 -17.99
C THR A 151 -4.56 10.30 -16.91
N LEU A 152 -5.69 10.92 -17.26
CA LEU A 152 -6.51 11.75 -16.36
C LEU A 152 -7.42 10.91 -15.45
N GLY A 153 -7.86 9.74 -15.88
CA GLY A 153 -8.83 8.93 -15.17
C GLY A 153 -8.54 8.72 -13.69
N PRO A 154 -7.34 8.28 -13.32
CA PRO A 154 -6.99 8.09 -11.91
C PRO A 154 -7.16 9.37 -11.08
N LEU A 155 -6.71 10.52 -11.58
CA LEU A 155 -6.79 11.78 -10.85
C LEU A 155 -8.23 12.28 -10.71
N LEU A 156 -9.04 12.15 -11.78
CA LEU A 156 -10.47 12.50 -11.76
C LEU A 156 -11.24 11.60 -10.78
N PHE A 157 -10.87 10.32 -10.69
CA PHE A 157 -11.45 9.41 -9.68
C PHE A 157 -11.10 9.85 -8.26
N LEU A 158 -9.84 10.23 -8.00
CA LEU A 158 -9.45 10.73 -6.69
C LEU A 158 -10.27 11.95 -6.29
N LEU A 159 -10.47 12.91 -7.20
CA LEU A 159 -11.30 14.11 -6.96
C LEU A 159 -12.77 13.75 -6.74
N TYR A 160 -13.27 12.70 -7.40
CA TYR A 160 -14.64 12.25 -7.23
C TYR A 160 -14.94 11.71 -5.84
N VAL A 161 -13.99 10.98 -5.23
CA VAL A 161 -14.14 10.35 -3.91
C VAL A 161 -13.48 11.14 -2.78
N ASN A 162 -12.90 12.30 -3.08
CA ASN A 162 -12.07 13.06 -2.16
C ASN A 162 -12.82 13.57 -0.91
N ASP A 163 -14.11 13.78 -1.02
CA ASP A 163 -15.00 14.26 0.04
C ASP A 163 -15.61 13.14 0.89
N LEU A 164 -15.33 11.85 0.56
CA LEU A 164 -15.81 10.71 1.35
C LEU A 164 -15.41 10.81 2.85
N PRO A 165 -14.20 11.22 3.21
CA PRO A 165 -13.86 11.39 4.63
C PRO A 165 -14.74 12.37 5.38
N ASN A 166 -15.38 13.33 4.71
CA ASN A 166 -16.23 14.33 5.32
C ASN A 166 -17.63 13.80 5.67
N CYS A 167 -17.99 12.60 5.21
CA CYS A 167 -19.28 12.00 5.55
C CYS A 167 -19.26 11.24 6.87
N VAL A 168 -18.11 11.09 7.52
CA VAL A 168 -17.94 10.39 8.79
C VAL A 168 -17.24 11.29 9.80
N ASP A 169 -17.72 11.25 11.05
CA ASP A 169 -17.20 12.13 12.10
C ASP A 169 -16.14 11.45 12.99
N LYS A 170 -16.36 10.18 13.31
CA LYS A 170 -15.55 9.43 14.29
C LYS A 170 -14.58 8.45 13.66
N LEU A 171 -14.80 8.07 12.42
CA LEU A 171 -13.96 7.08 11.74
C LEU A 171 -12.71 7.73 11.13
N SER A 172 -11.60 7.08 11.31
CA SER A 172 -10.36 7.40 10.59
C SER A 172 -10.37 6.75 9.21
N VAL A 173 -10.40 7.55 8.15
CA VAL A 173 -10.43 7.07 6.77
C VAL A 173 -9.02 6.92 6.21
N ARG A 174 -8.75 5.83 5.51
CA ARG A 174 -7.50 5.54 4.78
C ARG A 174 -7.85 5.00 3.42
N SER A 175 -7.38 5.63 2.37
CA SER A 175 -7.75 5.26 1.00
C SER A 175 -6.52 5.00 0.13
N PHE A 176 -6.64 4.01 -0.72
CA PHE A 176 -5.72 3.77 -1.83
C PHE A 176 -6.56 3.60 -3.11
N ALA A 177 -6.77 4.69 -3.81
CA ALA A 177 -7.71 4.80 -4.93
C ALA A 177 -9.14 4.40 -4.51
N ASP A 178 -9.67 3.29 -5.06
CA ASP A 178 -10.98 2.73 -4.74
C ASP A 178 -11.00 1.87 -3.46
N ASP A 179 -9.84 1.36 -3.02
CA ASP A 179 -9.73 0.65 -1.74
C ASP A 179 -9.85 1.65 -0.59
N THR A 180 -11.00 1.70 0.07
CA THR A 180 -11.26 2.60 1.20
C THR A 180 -11.40 1.80 2.49
N ASN A 181 -10.65 2.22 3.51
CA ASN A 181 -10.63 1.55 4.80
C ASN A 181 -10.95 2.54 5.91
N LEU A 182 -11.77 2.14 6.85
CA LEU A 182 -12.23 2.97 7.95
C LEU A 182 -11.93 2.29 9.27
N PHE A 183 -11.41 3.05 10.23
CA PHE A 183 -10.96 2.52 11.51
C PHE A 183 -11.57 3.32 12.66
N TYR A 184 -11.99 2.61 13.68
CA TYR A 184 -12.39 3.18 14.97
C TYR A 184 -11.83 2.35 16.11
N SER A 185 -11.26 3.00 17.12
CA SER A 185 -10.68 2.36 18.30
C SER A 185 -11.42 2.80 19.55
N SER A 186 -11.74 1.86 20.44
CA SER A 186 -12.39 2.12 21.72
C SER A 186 -11.98 1.06 22.74
N ASP A 187 -12.04 1.42 24.01
CA ASP A 187 -11.86 0.47 25.13
C ASP A 187 -13.16 -0.33 25.39
N ASN A 188 -14.29 0.14 24.87
CA ASN A 188 -15.62 -0.46 25.05
C ASN A 188 -16.18 -1.00 23.72
N LEU A 189 -16.40 -2.32 23.65
CA LEU A 189 -16.93 -2.98 22.47
C LEU A 189 -18.35 -2.51 22.07
N LYS A 190 -19.25 -2.29 23.04
CA LYS A 190 -20.62 -1.81 22.75
C LYS A 190 -20.62 -0.42 22.13
N GLN A 191 -19.76 0.46 22.65
CA GLN A 191 -19.55 1.80 22.06
C GLN A 191 -19.00 1.70 20.64
N LEU A 192 -18.01 0.82 20.41
CA LEU A 192 -17.42 0.58 19.10
C LEU A 192 -18.48 0.12 18.10
N GLU A 193 -19.33 -0.85 18.46
CA GLU A 193 -20.43 -1.35 17.62
C GLU A 193 -21.44 -0.26 17.28
N SER A 194 -21.83 0.52 18.28
CA SER A 194 -22.80 1.61 18.09
C SER A 194 -22.27 2.66 17.11
N VAL A 195 -21.03 3.11 17.30
CA VAL A 195 -20.40 4.10 16.41
C VAL A 195 -20.25 3.53 15.01
N MET A 196 -19.73 2.31 14.86
CA MET A 196 -19.56 1.68 13.55
C MET A 196 -20.89 1.54 12.78
N ASN A 197 -21.96 1.13 13.45
CA ASN A 197 -23.27 1.00 12.81
C ASN A 197 -23.87 2.36 12.41
N GLN A 198 -23.66 3.40 13.21
CA GLN A 198 -24.11 4.77 12.91
C GLN A 198 -23.38 5.33 11.68
N GLU A 199 -22.05 5.30 11.71
CA GLU A 199 -21.19 5.83 10.64
C GLU A 199 -21.36 5.04 9.32
N LEU A 200 -21.62 3.75 9.41
CA LEU A 200 -21.88 2.90 8.24
C LEU A 200 -23.11 3.39 7.46
N LYS A 201 -24.17 3.84 8.14
CA LYS A 201 -25.35 4.45 7.50
C LYS A 201 -24.98 5.69 6.70
N GLN A 202 -24.08 6.52 7.23
CA GLN A 202 -23.59 7.72 6.56
C GLN A 202 -22.82 7.36 5.29
N ILE A 203 -21.97 6.33 5.36
CA ILE A 203 -21.21 5.83 4.20
C ILE A 203 -22.15 5.30 3.11
N TYR A 204 -23.16 4.52 3.48
CA TYR A 204 -24.16 4.03 2.51
C TYR A 204 -24.90 5.19 1.84
N ASN A 205 -25.29 6.19 2.61
CA ASN A 205 -25.94 7.40 2.10
C ASN A 205 -25.02 8.18 1.15
N TYR A 206 -23.76 8.40 1.55
CA TYR A 206 -22.74 9.02 0.69
C TYR A 206 -22.59 8.27 -0.64
N CYS A 207 -22.47 6.94 -0.59
CA CYS A 207 -22.35 6.13 -1.80
C CYS A 207 -23.59 6.26 -2.70
N ALA A 208 -24.79 6.26 -2.13
CA ALA A 208 -26.04 6.43 -2.88
C ALA A 208 -26.11 7.80 -3.58
N LEU A 209 -25.80 8.88 -2.87
CA LEU A 209 -25.76 10.25 -3.40
C LEU A 209 -24.73 10.38 -4.53
N ASN A 210 -23.58 9.74 -4.40
CA ASN A 210 -22.50 9.74 -5.40
C ASN A 210 -22.66 8.64 -6.46
N LYS A 211 -23.79 7.95 -6.54
CA LYS A 211 -24.04 6.86 -7.51
C LYS A 211 -22.98 5.74 -7.47
N LEU A 212 -22.31 5.57 -6.33
CA LEU A 212 -21.37 4.49 -6.07
C LEU A 212 -22.12 3.30 -5.44
N SER A 213 -21.57 2.10 -5.60
CA SER A 213 -22.16 0.91 -4.98
C SER A 213 -21.10 0.14 -4.21
N ILE A 214 -21.40 -0.18 -2.97
CA ILE A 214 -20.57 -1.02 -2.12
C ILE A 214 -20.77 -2.48 -2.52
N ASN A 215 -19.68 -3.22 -2.65
CA ASN A 215 -19.69 -4.66 -2.85
C ASN A 215 -19.71 -5.36 -1.49
N THR A 216 -20.90 -5.65 -0.98
CA THR A 216 -21.08 -6.27 0.35
C THR A 216 -20.39 -7.62 0.48
N ALA A 217 -20.34 -8.41 -0.61
CA ALA A 217 -19.68 -9.72 -0.62
C ALA A 217 -18.16 -9.65 -0.45
N LYS A 218 -17.53 -8.51 -0.78
CA LYS A 218 -16.08 -8.29 -0.63
C LYS A 218 -15.74 -7.33 0.49
N THR A 219 -16.70 -6.58 0.99
CA THR A 219 -16.53 -5.73 2.16
C THR A 219 -16.43 -6.58 3.42
N ASN A 220 -15.42 -6.35 4.25
CA ASN A 220 -15.17 -7.17 5.43
C ASN A 220 -14.80 -6.29 6.62
N ILE A 221 -15.04 -6.83 7.83
CA ILE A 221 -14.64 -6.24 9.09
C ILE A 221 -13.56 -7.11 9.72
N MET A 222 -12.61 -6.46 10.40
CA MET A 222 -11.64 -7.12 11.25
C MET A 222 -11.53 -6.39 12.58
N LEU A 223 -11.66 -7.12 13.69
CA LEU A 223 -11.36 -6.60 15.02
C LEU A 223 -9.91 -6.91 15.38
N VAL A 224 -9.17 -5.88 15.71
CA VAL A 224 -7.78 -5.98 16.15
C VAL A 224 -7.70 -5.63 17.64
N SER A 225 -7.14 -6.55 18.45
CA SER A 225 -6.92 -6.32 19.88
C SER A 225 -5.80 -7.19 20.41
N SER A 226 -5.28 -6.83 21.61
CA SER A 226 -4.33 -7.64 22.37
C SER A 226 -4.98 -8.81 23.10
N SER A 227 -6.31 -8.79 23.26
CA SER A 227 -7.06 -9.83 23.99
C SER A 227 -6.98 -11.19 23.28
N ARG A 228 -6.90 -12.25 24.05
CA ARG A 228 -7.01 -13.63 23.53
C ARG A 228 -8.44 -13.98 23.11
N CYS A 229 -9.43 -13.31 23.72
CA CYS A 229 -10.84 -13.51 23.42
C CYS A 229 -11.31 -12.41 22.46
N HIS A 230 -11.67 -12.79 21.25
CA HIS A 230 -12.23 -11.86 20.25
C HIS A 230 -13.74 -12.07 20.20
N PRO A 231 -14.53 -11.12 20.71
CA PRO A 231 -15.99 -11.20 20.60
C PRO A 231 -16.42 -11.12 19.13
N LYS A 232 -17.48 -11.82 18.79
CA LYS A 232 -18.20 -11.55 17.54
C LYS A 232 -18.90 -10.21 17.68
N THR A 233 -18.84 -9.39 16.64
CA THR A 233 -19.54 -8.11 16.61
C THR A 233 -20.90 -8.21 15.97
N ASN A 234 -21.83 -7.39 16.45
CA ASN A 234 -23.16 -7.20 15.86
C ASN A 234 -23.18 -6.01 14.86
N ILE A 235 -22.11 -5.86 14.07
CA ILE A 235 -22.11 -4.87 12.98
C ILE A 235 -22.89 -5.47 11.80
N THR A 236 -24.00 -4.86 11.46
CA THR A 236 -25.01 -5.41 10.57
C THR A 236 -24.52 -5.62 9.13
N GLY A 237 -24.72 -6.84 8.61
CA GLY A 237 -24.64 -7.16 7.19
C GLY A 237 -23.23 -7.33 6.60
N ILE A 238 -22.16 -7.31 7.43
CA ILE A 238 -20.77 -7.42 6.96
C ILE A 238 -20.07 -8.58 7.65
N GLU A 239 -19.33 -9.38 6.87
CA GLU A 239 -18.59 -10.54 7.38
C GLU A 239 -17.38 -10.12 8.20
N GLN A 240 -17.25 -10.67 9.42
CA GLN A 240 -16.05 -10.50 10.25
C GLN A 240 -15.02 -11.57 9.89
N LYS A 241 -13.78 -11.13 9.64
CA LYS A 241 -12.64 -12.00 9.29
C LYS A 241 -11.50 -11.89 10.29
N ASP A 242 -10.80 -13.01 10.47
CA ASP A 242 -9.62 -13.11 11.33
C ASP A 242 -8.36 -12.51 10.70
N TYR A 243 -8.33 -12.40 9.37
CA TYR A 243 -7.28 -11.73 8.61
C TYR A 243 -7.85 -11.18 7.30
N ILE A 244 -7.27 -10.09 6.82
CA ILE A 244 -7.67 -9.41 5.58
C ILE A 244 -6.44 -9.20 4.70
N LYS A 245 -6.63 -9.34 3.39
CA LYS A 245 -5.61 -9.00 2.40
C LYS A 245 -5.79 -7.54 1.99
N TYR A 246 -4.86 -6.69 2.40
CA TYR A 246 -4.82 -5.27 2.02
C TYR A 246 -3.59 -4.97 1.16
N LEU A 247 -3.79 -4.40 -0.02
CA LEU A 247 -2.74 -4.05 -0.99
C LEU A 247 -1.67 -5.15 -1.17
N GLY A 248 -2.10 -6.40 -1.18
CA GLY A 248 -1.21 -7.55 -1.38
C GLY A 248 -0.57 -8.14 -0.13
N VAL A 249 -0.73 -7.54 1.05
CA VAL A 249 -0.24 -8.02 2.34
C VAL A 249 -1.40 -8.53 3.19
N TYR A 250 -1.20 -9.65 3.89
CA TYR A 250 -2.19 -10.20 4.83
C TYR A 250 -1.97 -9.64 6.23
N ILE A 251 -2.96 -8.94 6.76
CA ILE A 251 -2.98 -8.37 8.11
C ILE A 251 -3.92 -9.25 8.94
N ASP A 252 -3.48 -9.74 10.10
CA ASP A 252 -4.27 -10.57 11.01
C ASP A 252 -4.69 -9.79 12.27
N LYS A 253 -5.75 -10.25 12.91
CA LYS A 253 -6.37 -9.62 14.09
C LYS A 253 -5.45 -9.44 15.30
N HIS A 254 -4.34 -10.17 15.35
CA HIS A 254 -3.35 -10.07 16.41
C HIS A 254 -2.08 -9.31 16.00
N LEU A 255 -2.00 -8.86 14.75
CA LEU A 255 -0.81 -8.24 14.13
C LEU A 255 0.46 -9.10 14.30
N ASN A 256 0.27 -10.41 14.25
CA ASN A 256 1.35 -11.39 14.47
C ASN A 256 1.97 -11.90 13.16
N TRP A 257 1.37 -11.53 12.01
CA TRP A 257 1.88 -11.75 10.66
C TRP A 257 1.90 -13.21 10.20
N GLN A 258 1.27 -14.13 10.93
CA GLN A 258 1.26 -15.55 10.57
C GLN A 258 0.73 -15.81 9.14
N PRO A 259 -0.43 -15.26 8.70
CA PRO A 259 -0.94 -15.47 7.35
C PRO A 259 -0.02 -14.88 6.27
N GLN A 260 0.59 -13.73 6.52
CA GLN A 260 1.53 -13.10 5.59
C GLN A 260 2.79 -13.93 5.42
N ILE A 261 3.39 -14.36 6.51
CA ILE A 261 4.62 -15.18 6.50
C ILE A 261 4.35 -16.50 5.80
N GLN A 262 3.21 -17.15 6.08
CA GLN A 262 2.82 -18.39 5.40
C GLN A 262 2.64 -18.17 3.89
N HIS A 263 2.00 -17.07 3.49
CA HIS A 263 1.85 -16.71 2.08
C HIS A 263 3.20 -16.56 1.37
N VAL A 264 4.11 -15.76 1.95
CA VAL A 264 5.46 -15.55 1.42
C VAL A 264 6.22 -16.88 1.36
N ASN A 265 6.16 -17.68 2.43
CA ASN A 265 6.81 -18.98 2.50
C ASN A 265 6.37 -19.94 1.39
N ASN A 266 5.06 -19.95 1.07
CA ASN A 266 4.51 -20.76 -0.02
C ASN A 266 4.97 -20.26 -1.40
N LYS A 267 5.05 -18.93 -1.59
CA LYS A 267 5.58 -18.34 -2.83
C LYS A 267 7.06 -18.65 -3.03
N LEU A 268 7.86 -18.51 -1.97
CA LEU A 268 9.27 -18.88 -2.01
C LEU A 268 9.47 -20.35 -2.32
N ALA A 269 8.64 -21.26 -1.76
CA ALA A 269 8.73 -22.68 -2.05
C ALA A 269 8.52 -23.00 -3.54
N LYS A 270 7.49 -22.40 -4.17
CA LYS A 270 7.22 -22.57 -5.60
C LYS A 270 8.36 -22.02 -6.47
N ASN A 271 8.82 -20.82 -6.15
CA ASN A 271 9.88 -20.17 -6.92
C ASN A 271 11.24 -20.86 -6.74
N LEU A 272 11.49 -21.44 -5.56
CA LEU A 272 12.66 -22.29 -5.32
C LEU A 272 12.64 -23.56 -6.19
N GLY A 273 11.46 -24.17 -6.41
CA GLY A 273 11.30 -25.29 -7.35
C GLY A 273 11.63 -24.91 -8.79
N ILE A 274 11.27 -23.70 -9.23
CA ILE A 274 11.66 -23.17 -10.55
C ILE A 274 13.18 -23.01 -10.61
N LEU A 275 13.75 -22.33 -9.62
CA LEU A 275 15.18 -22.06 -9.55
C LEU A 275 16.02 -23.37 -9.55
N SER A 276 15.56 -24.40 -8.84
CA SER A 276 16.24 -25.69 -8.76
C SER A 276 16.27 -26.46 -10.09
N LYS A 277 15.33 -26.20 -10.98
CA LYS A 277 15.34 -26.74 -12.35
C LYS A 277 16.23 -25.92 -13.28
N LEU A 278 16.12 -24.60 -13.20
CA LEU A 278 16.84 -23.68 -14.10
C LEU A 278 18.35 -23.68 -13.86
N ARG A 279 18.83 -23.97 -12.65
CA ARG A 279 20.25 -23.91 -12.28
C ARG A 279 21.17 -24.81 -13.13
N TYR A 280 20.63 -25.85 -13.77
CA TYR A 280 21.39 -26.76 -14.63
C TYR A 280 21.64 -26.23 -16.05
N TYR A 281 20.87 -25.18 -16.45
CA TYR A 281 20.85 -24.69 -17.83
C TYR A 281 21.31 -23.25 -17.97
N ILE A 282 21.49 -22.53 -16.85
CA ILE A 282 21.66 -21.08 -16.84
C ILE A 282 22.86 -20.70 -15.97
N ASP A 283 23.63 -19.69 -16.42
CA ASP A 283 24.78 -19.17 -15.68
C ASP A 283 24.40 -18.44 -14.38
N LEU A 284 25.41 -18.21 -13.52
CA LEU A 284 25.26 -17.59 -12.22
C LEU A 284 24.67 -16.17 -12.27
N ASN A 285 25.02 -15.38 -13.31
CA ASN A 285 24.52 -13.99 -13.42
C ASN A 285 23.03 -13.96 -13.73
N ILE A 286 22.58 -14.86 -14.61
CA ILE A 286 21.16 -15.00 -14.93
C ILE A 286 20.41 -15.57 -13.73
N LEU A 287 20.94 -16.54 -12.99
CA LEU A 287 20.35 -17.06 -11.76
C LEU A 287 20.20 -15.95 -10.70
N LYS A 288 21.17 -15.04 -10.60
CA LYS A 288 21.07 -13.83 -9.75
C LYS A 288 19.94 -12.90 -10.20
N GLN A 289 19.75 -12.68 -11.50
CA GLN A 289 18.62 -11.90 -12.02
C GLN A 289 17.29 -12.55 -11.70
N ILE A 290 17.18 -13.87 -11.87
CA ILE A 290 16.00 -14.66 -11.51
C ILE A 290 15.70 -14.55 -9.99
N TYR A 291 16.74 -14.59 -9.14
CA TYR A 291 16.56 -14.32 -7.72
C TYR A 291 15.90 -12.96 -7.46
N TYR A 292 16.40 -11.90 -8.11
CA TYR A 292 15.83 -10.56 -7.94
C TYR A 292 14.43 -10.42 -8.56
N ALA A 293 14.08 -11.21 -9.56
CA ALA A 293 12.76 -11.21 -10.18
C ALA A 293 11.72 -12.05 -9.39
N LEU A 294 12.10 -13.22 -8.88
CA LEU A 294 11.15 -14.20 -8.34
C LEU A 294 11.22 -14.39 -6.80
N ILE A 295 12.34 -14.07 -6.15
CA ILE A 295 12.54 -14.29 -4.71
C ILE A 295 12.50 -12.97 -3.93
N TYR A 296 13.37 -12.04 -4.30
CA TYR A 296 13.55 -10.77 -3.61
C TYR A 296 12.26 -9.93 -3.44
N PRO A 297 11.36 -9.83 -4.44
CA PRO A 297 10.14 -9.06 -4.29
C PRO A 297 9.24 -9.56 -3.17
N TYR A 298 9.12 -10.87 -2.99
CA TYR A 298 8.34 -11.45 -1.89
C TYR A 298 8.97 -11.22 -0.52
N LEU A 299 10.30 -11.14 -0.43
CA LEU A 299 11.02 -10.86 0.81
C LEU A 299 11.01 -9.37 1.17
N SER A 300 10.85 -8.49 0.18
CA SER A 300 11.01 -7.04 0.38
C SER A 300 9.69 -6.26 0.38
N TYR A 301 8.62 -6.76 -0.28
CA TYR A 301 7.36 -6.05 -0.37
C TYR A 301 6.62 -6.01 0.96
N GLY A 302 6.26 -4.80 1.40
CA GLY A 302 5.57 -4.56 2.67
C GLY A 302 6.40 -4.92 3.92
N ILE A 303 7.68 -5.21 3.79
CA ILE A 303 8.54 -5.65 4.90
C ILE A 303 8.64 -4.60 6.02
N LEU A 304 8.41 -3.33 5.73
CA LEU A 304 8.34 -2.27 6.76
C LEU A 304 7.26 -2.56 7.81
N ALA A 305 6.16 -3.20 7.40
CA ALA A 305 5.07 -3.59 8.29
C ALA A 305 5.32 -4.93 8.97
N TRP A 306 5.64 -6.01 8.20
CA TRP A 306 5.71 -7.37 8.74
C TRP A 306 7.11 -7.83 9.15
N GLY A 307 8.16 -7.09 8.78
CA GLY A 307 9.56 -7.43 9.15
C GLY A 307 9.86 -7.36 10.63
N CYS A 308 8.99 -6.73 11.43
CA CYS A 308 9.03 -6.70 12.90
C CYS A 308 8.45 -7.98 13.56
N ALA A 309 7.98 -8.95 12.79
CA ALA A 309 7.46 -10.21 13.33
C ALA A 309 8.52 -10.95 14.18
N SER A 310 8.06 -11.83 15.08
CA SER A 310 8.95 -12.57 15.98
C SER A 310 9.99 -13.38 15.20
N LYS A 311 11.18 -13.52 15.78
CA LYS A 311 12.29 -14.28 15.16
C LYS A 311 11.85 -15.69 14.76
N THR A 312 11.15 -16.39 15.65
CA THR A 312 10.64 -17.75 15.42
C THR A 312 9.72 -17.83 14.18
N ARG A 313 8.86 -16.83 13.96
CA ARG A 313 8.01 -16.81 12.79
C ARG A 313 8.78 -16.54 11.49
N LEU A 314 9.77 -15.65 11.54
CA LEU A 314 10.60 -15.33 10.38
C LEU A 314 11.59 -16.44 10.00
N ASP A 315 11.88 -17.39 10.90
CA ASP A 315 12.87 -18.46 10.66
C ASP A 315 12.52 -19.34 9.45
N CYS A 316 11.24 -19.61 9.22
CA CYS A 316 10.84 -20.37 8.04
C CYS A 316 11.22 -19.66 6.71
N LEU A 317 11.18 -18.33 6.69
CA LEU A 317 11.61 -17.53 5.54
C LEU A 317 13.15 -17.49 5.44
N ARG A 318 13.87 -17.36 6.57
CA ARG A 318 15.34 -17.41 6.63
C ARG A 318 15.85 -18.75 6.10
N ILE A 319 15.26 -19.85 6.53
CA ILE A 319 15.61 -21.21 6.07
C ILE A 319 15.43 -21.34 4.56
N LYS A 320 14.28 -20.87 4.01
CA LYS A 320 14.05 -20.90 2.57
C LYS A 320 14.97 -19.99 1.79
N HIS A 321 15.26 -18.81 2.32
CA HIS A 321 16.21 -17.88 1.72
C HIS A 321 17.61 -18.47 1.65
N ASN A 322 18.09 -19.10 2.74
CA ASN A 322 19.35 -19.85 2.77
C ASN A 322 19.35 -21.00 1.75
N LYS A 323 18.24 -21.76 1.67
CA LYS A 323 18.09 -22.85 0.70
C LYS A 323 18.18 -22.32 -0.74
N CYS A 324 17.63 -21.13 -1.02
CA CYS A 324 17.72 -20.50 -2.34
C CYS A 324 19.18 -20.27 -2.76
N LEU A 325 20.02 -19.72 -1.87
CA LEU A 325 21.45 -19.50 -2.16
C LEU A 325 22.20 -20.82 -2.37
N ARG A 326 21.95 -21.82 -1.51
CA ARG A 326 22.54 -23.14 -1.69
C ARG A 326 22.15 -23.77 -3.04
N THR A 327 20.89 -23.59 -3.45
CA THR A 327 20.42 -24.08 -4.76
C THR A 327 21.16 -23.42 -5.91
N ILE A 328 21.37 -22.10 -5.87
CA ILE A 328 22.12 -21.36 -6.89
C ILE A 328 23.55 -21.86 -7.04
N PHE A 329 24.22 -22.18 -5.92
CA PHE A 329 25.64 -22.60 -5.91
C PHE A 329 25.87 -24.11 -5.93
N PHE A 330 24.83 -24.93 -6.08
CA PHE A 330 24.93 -26.41 -6.06
C PHE A 330 25.52 -26.97 -4.77
N VAL A 331 25.31 -26.28 -3.64
CA VAL A 331 25.94 -26.61 -2.36
C VAL A 331 25.08 -27.57 -1.55
N HIS A 332 25.72 -28.38 -0.71
CA HIS A 332 25.04 -29.34 0.14
C HIS A 332 24.09 -28.65 1.14
N PRO A 333 22.91 -29.23 1.44
CA PRO A 333 21.91 -28.63 2.34
C PRO A 333 22.41 -28.27 3.76
N ARG A 334 23.43 -28.97 4.25
CA ARG A 334 24.01 -28.73 5.59
C ARG A 334 25.11 -27.65 5.59
N GLU A 335 25.59 -27.24 4.43
CA GLU A 335 26.64 -26.22 4.32
C GLU A 335 26.07 -24.81 4.66
N SER A 336 26.95 -23.96 5.21
CA SER A 336 26.57 -22.57 5.52
C SER A 336 26.25 -21.77 4.26
N ALA A 337 25.12 -21.09 4.23
CA ALA A 337 24.78 -20.19 3.12
C ALA A 337 25.46 -18.80 3.24
N ALA A 338 26.10 -18.50 4.36
CA ALA A 338 26.64 -17.16 4.65
C ALA A 338 27.66 -16.65 3.62
N PRO A 339 28.64 -17.44 3.11
CA PRO A 339 29.58 -16.97 2.09
C PRO A 339 28.89 -16.56 0.79
N TYR A 340 27.85 -17.27 0.40
CA TYR A 340 27.15 -17.09 -0.88
C TYR A 340 26.31 -15.81 -0.92
N PHE A 341 25.82 -15.35 0.23
CA PHE A 341 25.20 -14.02 0.36
C PHE A 341 26.19 -12.90 -0.01
N LYS A 342 27.44 -13.01 0.46
CA LYS A 342 28.49 -12.05 0.14
C LYS A 342 28.88 -12.09 -1.33
N LEU A 343 29.13 -13.30 -1.89
CA LEU A 343 29.54 -13.49 -3.29
C LEU A 343 28.52 -12.88 -4.26
N LEU A 344 27.22 -13.08 -4.05
CA LEU A 344 26.18 -12.49 -4.89
C LEU A 344 25.79 -11.07 -4.50
N THR A 345 26.37 -10.52 -3.44
CA THR A 345 25.96 -9.21 -2.88
C THR A 345 24.48 -9.13 -2.53
N ILE A 346 23.95 -10.22 -1.99
CA ILE A 346 22.56 -10.39 -1.54
C ILE A 346 22.49 -10.21 -0.02
N LEU A 347 21.50 -9.47 0.47
CA LEU A 347 21.29 -9.28 1.89
C LEU A 347 20.45 -10.40 2.50
N LYS A 348 20.79 -10.86 3.72
CA LYS A 348 19.93 -11.70 4.54
C LYS A 348 18.60 -10.99 4.87
N LEU A 349 17.54 -11.71 5.18
CA LEU A 349 16.20 -11.18 5.43
C LEU A 349 16.20 -10.01 6.44
N ASP A 350 16.88 -10.17 7.56
CA ASP A 350 16.95 -9.13 8.60
C ASP A 350 17.62 -7.84 8.11
N ASN A 351 18.62 -7.98 7.24
CA ASN A 351 19.33 -6.84 6.66
C ASN A 351 18.53 -6.20 5.52
N ILE A 352 17.65 -6.94 4.83
CA ILE A 352 16.66 -6.36 3.89
C ILE A 352 15.73 -5.43 4.68
N TYR A 353 15.23 -5.86 5.84
CA TYR A 353 14.39 -5.06 6.73
C TYR A 353 15.10 -3.78 7.18
N LYS A 354 16.33 -3.91 7.72
CA LYS A 354 17.16 -2.76 8.13
C LYS A 354 17.42 -1.79 6.98
N LEU A 355 17.77 -2.30 5.80
CA LEU A 355 17.99 -1.46 4.61
C LEU A 355 16.75 -0.67 4.24
N LYS A 356 15.57 -1.33 4.20
CA LYS A 356 14.31 -0.68 3.84
C LYS A 356 13.91 0.41 4.84
N ILE A 357 14.04 0.16 6.14
CA ILE A 357 13.79 1.16 7.19
C ILE A 357 14.71 2.37 7.01
N CYS A 358 16.02 2.14 6.91
CA CYS A 358 16.98 3.24 6.79
C CYS A 358 16.79 4.03 5.49
N CYS A 359 16.46 3.38 4.38
CA CYS A 359 16.10 4.05 3.14
C CYS A 359 14.84 4.91 3.28
N PHE A 360 13.85 4.44 4.01
CA PHE A 360 12.63 5.19 4.28
C PHE A 360 12.91 6.44 5.12
N ILE A 361 13.65 6.28 6.24
CA ILE A 361 14.03 7.40 7.12
C ILE A 361 14.91 8.41 6.38
N HIS A 362 15.86 7.94 5.59
CA HIS A 362 16.75 8.84 4.83
C HIS A 362 15.96 9.75 3.88
N ARG A 363 14.98 9.19 3.17
CA ARG A 363 14.07 9.97 2.31
C ARG A 363 13.26 10.98 3.09
N MET A 364 12.69 10.58 4.23
CA MET A 364 11.92 11.48 5.10
C MET A 364 12.74 12.69 5.55
N ARG A 365 14.04 12.53 5.75
CA ARG A 365 14.92 13.60 6.23
C ARG A 365 15.44 14.52 5.12
N ASN A 366 15.70 13.96 3.95
CA ASN A 366 16.47 14.64 2.90
C ASN A 366 15.67 14.92 1.63
N GLU A 367 14.52 14.25 1.45
CA GLU A 367 13.66 14.35 0.27
C GLU A 367 12.20 14.52 0.72
N THR A 368 11.88 15.67 1.34
CA THR A 368 10.55 15.94 1.92
C THR A 368 9.41 15.73 0.91
N ASP A 369 9.63 16.04 -0.37
CA ASP A 369 8.63 15.86 -1.43
C ASP A 369 8.39 14.40 -1.84
N SER A 370 9.20 13.46 -1.34
CA SER A 370 9.14 12.05 -1.74
C SER A 370 8.37 11.15 -0.75
N ILE A 371 7.99 11.69 0.41
CA ILE A 371 7.27 10.95 1.47
C ILE A 371 6.17 11.84 2.04
N PRO A 372 4.95 11.30 2.28
CA PRO A 372 3.85 12.05 2.88
C PRO A 372 4.19 12.64 4.26
N ASP A 373 3.75 13.87 4.51
CA ASP A 373 3.94 14.60 5.77
C ASP A 373 3.43 13.85 7.01
N ILE A 374 2.46 12.96 6.82
CA ILE A 374 1.91 12.12 7.91
C ILE A 374 2.94 11.24 8.62
N PHE A 375 4.11 11.03 8.00
CA PHE A 375 5.23 10.28 8.60
C PHE A 375 6.26 11.17 9.29
N LEU A 376 6.20 12.50 9.17
CA LEU A 376 7.19 13.40 9.76
C LEU A 376 7.25 13.30 11.29
N ASP A 377 6.12 13.00 11.94
CA ASP A 377 6.04 12.78 13.38
C ASP A 377 6.88 11.59 13.90
N VAL A 378 7.29 10.68 13.00
CA VAL A 378 8.13 9.53 13.37
C VAL A 378 9.51 9.96 13.88
N LEU A 379 9.96 11.15 13.48
CA LEU A 379 11.31 11.65 13.74
C LEU A 379 11.36 12.97 14.54
N THR A 380 10.28 13.35 15.22
CA THR A 380 10.29 14.58 16.05
C THR A 380 11.34 14.46 17.16
N PRO A 381 12.21 15.48 17.34
CA PRO A 381 13.24 15.44 18.36
C PRO A 381 12.67 15.39 19.79
N ALA A 382 13.29 14.62 20.66
CA ALA A 382 12.94 14.50 22.09
C ALA A 382 13.16 15.81 22.89
N SER A 383 13.75 16.83 22.31
CA SER A 383 14.19 18.06 22.96
C SER A 383 13.06 18.96 23.53
N ARG A 384 11.81 18.60 23.37
CA ARG A 384 10.67 19.33 23.96
C ARG A 384 10.21 18.83 25.35
N ILE A 385 10.83 17.79 25.92
CA ILE A 385 10.32 17.15 27.14
C ILE A 385 11.23 17.32 28.37
N HIS A 386 12.54 17.60 28.24
CA HIS A 386 13.45 17.84 29.37
C HIS A 386 14.51 18.91 29.09
N ASN A 387 14.59 19.90 30.00
CA ASN A 387 15.55 21.01 30.02
C ASN A 387 16.98 20.58 30.51
N HIS A 388 17.35 19.31 30.47
CA HIS A 388 18.68 18.86 30.87
C HIS A 388 19.47 18.30 29.69
N ASN A 389 20.56 19.02 29.35
CA ASN A 389 21.59 18.60 28.40
C ASN A 389 22.34 17.36 28.92
N THR A 390 21.88 16.17 28.55
CA THR A 390 22.70 14.96 28.68
C THR A 390 23.48 14.73 27.37
N ARG A 391 24.77 14.43 27.49
CA ARG A 391 25.74 14.32 26.38
C ARG A 391 25.44 13.26 25.30
N PHE A 392 24.35 12.53 25.41
CA PHE A 392 23.86 11.57 24.43
C PHE A 392 22.35 11.75 24.21
N VAL A 393 21.98 12.86 23.58
CA VAL A 393 20.61 13.04 23.09
C VAL A 393 20.48 12.29 21.77
N SER A 394 19.89 11.10 21.80
CA SER A 394 19.27 10.54 20.61
C SER A 394 18.17 11.53 20.20
N ASN A 395 18.33 12.19 19.06
CA ASN A 395 17.41 13.22 18.54
C ASN A 395 16.03 12.66 18.14
N LEU A 396 15.54 11.62 18.82
CA LEU A 396 14.34 10.89 18.45
C LEU A 396 13.46 10.66 19.69
N ASN A 397 12.18 11.04 19.59
CA ASN A 397 11.21 10.80 20.64
C ASN A 397 10.94 9.29 20.81
N TYR A 398 11.33 8.75 21.94
CA TYR A 398 10.91 7.41 22.36
C TYR A 398 9.61 7.52 23.16
N PHE A 399 8.49 7.26 22.52
CA PHE A 399 7.31 6.84 23.26
C PHE A 399 7.65 5.50 23.94
N ARG A 400 7.56 5.39 25.28
CA ARG A 400 7.83 4.16 26.03
C ARG A 400 6.54 3.35 26.24
N PRO A 401 6.05 2.56 25.28
CA PRO A 401 5.12 1.48 25.57
C PRO A 401 5.92 0.28 26.08
N ARG A 402 5.33 -0.52 26.92
CA ARG A 402 6.00 -1.64 27.60
C ARG A 402 6.70 -2.64 26.67
N VAL A 403 6.28 -2.85 25.43
CA VAL A 403 6.95 -3.64 24.37
C VAL A 403 6.37 -3.25 23.00
N SER A 404 6.65 -2.08 22.46
CA SER A 404 6.13 -1.77 21.13
C SER A 404 7.04 -2.28 20.02
N THR A 405 6.47 -3.04 19.09
CA THR A 405 7.08 -3.39 17.81
C THR A 405 6.63 -2.45 16.68
N SER A 406 6.00 -1.31 17.02
CA SER A 406 5.56 -0.32 16.05
C SER A 406 6.76 0.25 15.27
N PHE A 407 6.50 0.70 14.06
CA PHE A 407 7.52 1.31 13.21
C PHE A 407 8.08 2.57 13.86
N LYS A 408 7.23 3.42 14.43
CA LYS A 408 7.63 4.65 15.14
C LYS A 408 8.64 4.39 16.26
N PHE A 409 8.64 3.20 16.85
CA PHE A 409 9.57 2.81 17.90
C PHE A 409 10.82 2.08 17.41
N SER A 410 10.67 1.18 16.44
CA SER A 410 11.77 0.34 15.95
C SER A 410 12.66 1.06 14.93
N ALA A 411 12.08 1.91 14.09
CA ALA A 411 12.79 2.57 13.01
C ALA A 411 13.89 3.53 13.51
N PRO A 412 13.66 4.39 14.54
CA PRO A 412 14.72 5.23 15.10
C PRO A 412 15.92 4.43 15.63
N LYS A 413 15.67 3.33 16.36
CA LYS A 413 16.75 2.48 16.88
C LYS A 413 17.61 1.88 15.77
N ILE A 414 16.97 1.43 14.69
CA ILE A 414 17.70 0.88 13.53
C ILE A 414 18.47 2.00 12.81
N TRP A 415 17.90 3.20 12.70
CA TRP A 415 18.57 4.35 12.09
C TRP A 415 19.83 4.77 12.84
N GLU A 416 19.86 4.68 14.16
CA GLU A 416 21.04 4.97 14.98
C GLU A 416 22.24 4.07 14.65
N THR A 417 22.00 2.85 14.17
CA THR A 417 23.07 1.93 13.74
C THR A 417 23.78 2.36 12.45
N VAL A 418 23.22 3.33 11.71
CA VAL A 418 23.84 3.83 10.48
C VAL A 418 24.98 4.79 10.81
N PRO A 419 26.19 4.57 10.26
CA PRO A 419 27.32 5.47 10.50
C PRO A 419 27.01 6.93 10.08
N PRO A 420 27.46 7.94 10.85
CA PRO A 420 27.19 9.36 10.56
C PRO A 420 27.60 9.76 9.14
N ARG A 421 28.78 9.32 8.67
CA ARG A 421 29.29 9.56 7.31
C ARG A 421 28.34 9.07 6.21
N VAL A 422 27.61 7.98 6.46
CA VAL A 422 26.68 7.41 5.49
C VAL A 422 25.36 8.18 5.49
N LYS A 423 24.90 8.66 6.65
CA LYS A 423 23.65 9.43 6.80
C LYS A 423 23.60 10.70 5.96
N CYS A 424 24.76 11.35 5.72
CA CYS A 424 24.87 12.60 4.98
C CYS A 424 24.95 12.44 3.45
N LEU A 425 25.01 11.20 2.94
CA LEU A 425 25.14 10.96 1.51
C LEU A 425 23.81 11.20 0.76
N PRO A 426 23.85 11.61 -0.52
CA PRO A 426 22.66 11.59 -1.38
C PRO A 426 22.05 10.18 -1.45
N TYR A 427 20.73 10.07 -1.61
CA TYR A 427 19.97 8.83 -1.45
C TYR A 427 20.56 7.62 -2.21
N HIS A 428 20.94 7.80 -3.47
CA HIS A 428 21.51 6.69 -4.28
C HIS A 428 22.84 6.17 -3.73
N LYS A 429 23.73 7.08 -3.26
CA LYS A 429 25.00 6.73 -2.60
C LYS A 429 24.74 6.14 -1.22
N PHE A 430 23.85 6.75 -0.43
CA PHE A 430 23.41 6.23 0.85
C PHE A 430 22.98 4.78 0.77
N LYS A 431 22.05 4.46 -0.13
CA LYS A 431 21.53 3.12 -0.31
C LYS A 431 22.62 2.11 -0.67
N LYS A 432 23.56 2.49 -1.53
CA LYS A 432 24.70 1.65 -1.94
C LYS A 432 25.65 1.39 -0.78
N GLU A 433 26.08 2.45 -0.10
CA GLU A 433 27.03 2.37 1.02
C GLU A 433 26.42 1.63 2.22
N TRP A 434 25.17 1.94 2.58
CA TRP A 434 24.51 1.24 3.68
C TRP A 434 24.31 -0.25 3.36
N LYS A 435 23.98 -0.60 2.12
CA LYS A 435 23.95 -2.00 1.69
C LYS A 435 25.32 -2.67 1.84
N SER A 436 26.40 -1.99 1.50
CA SER A 436 27.78 -2.48 1.66
C SER A 436 28.12 -2.74 3.13
N CYS A 437 27.81 -1.80 4.03
CA CYS A 437 27.99 -1.96 5.46
C CYS A 437 27.21 -3.17 6.02
N LEU A 438 25.96 -3.37 5.57
CA LEU A 438 25.16 -4.51 5.98
C LEU A 438 25.69 -5.84 5.44
N LEU A 439 26.37 -5.86 4.29
CA LEU A 439 27.02 -7.06 3.73
C LEU A 439 28.29 -7.44 4.50
N THR A 440 29.11 -6.48 4.92
CA THR A 440 30.29 -6.72 5.74
C THR A 440 29.95 -7.27 7.12
N ASN A 441 28.87 -6.79 7.73
CA ASN A 441 28.39 -7.21 9.05
C ASN A 441 27.51 -8.47 9.04
N GLN A 442 27.47 -9.24 7.94
CA GLN A 442 26.70 -10.50 7.83
C GLN A 442 27.44 -11.76 8.35
N ILE A 443 28.55 -11.60 9.05
CA ILE A 443 29.36 -12.69 9.62
C ILE A 443 28.65 -13.39 10.75
#